data_5d9bef82f8b61e3177cbaf30a2013ad6
#
_entry.id   5d9bef82f8b61e3177cbaf30a2013ad6
#
_cell.length_a   1.000
_cell.length_b   1.000
_cell.length_c   1.000
_cell.angle_alpha   90.00
_cell.angle_beta   90.00
_cell.angle_gamma   90.00
#
_symmetry.space_group_name_H-M   'P 1'
#
loop_
_entity.id
_entity.type
_entity.pdbx_description
1 polymer ?
#
loop_
_entity_poly.entity_id
_entity_poly.type
_entity_poly.pdbx_seq_one_letter_code
_entity_poly.pdbx_strand_id
1 'polypeptide(L)'
;MKILLIEPAKAPGTIGGEDVFLYEPLALEYVAAGVSADHDVLIFDQRIDRRPLSDVLNAFHPDVVGITAYTVHVNAVRRLFDEIKRWSPNILTVVGGHHATVAPEDFASPSIDLVVQGEGVFAFREIVRRREKGEGFAGIAGVAGEPPAMLD
;
A
#
# COMPACT_ATOMS: atom_id res chain seq x y z
N MET A 1 -12.81 -0.42 10.27
CA MET A 1 -11.95 0.65 9.72
C MET A 1 -12.17 0.78 8.23
N LYS A 2 -11.70 1.90 7.65
CA LYS A 2 -11.69 2.16 6.21
C LYS A 2 -10.28 2.00 5.66
N ILE A 3 -10.12 1.18 4.65
CA ILE A 3 -8.82 0.80 4.09
C ILE A 3 -8.80 1.20 2.61
N LEU A 4 -7.86 2.06 2.24
CA LEU A 4 -7.63 2.46 0.85
C LEU A 4 -6.40 1.74 0.32
N LEU A 5 -6.55 1.01 -0.78
CA LEU A 5 -5.47 0.36 -1.49
C LEU A 5 -5.26 1.07 -2.83
N ILE A 6 -4.02 1.45 -3.14
CA ILE A 6 -3.71 2.25 -4.33
C ILE A 6 -2.81 1.47 -5.29
N GLU A 7 -3.26 1.34 -6.53
CA GLU A 7 -2.42 0.99 -7.67
C GLU A 7 -1.94 2.30 -8.31
N PRO A 8 -0.65 2.63 -8.25
CA PRO A 8 -0.16 3.92 -8.73
C PRO A 8 -0.15 3.99 -10.26
N ALA A 9 -0.40 5.18 -10.79
CA ALA A 9 -0.19 5.44 -12.20
C ALA A 9 1.30 5.43 -12.54
N LYS A 10 1.64 5.13 -13.81
CA LYS A 10 2.99 5.26 -14.33
C LYS A 10 3.51 6.69 -14.20
N ALA A 11 4.82 6.81 -13.97
CA ALA A 11 5.50 8.08 -14.16
C ALA A 11 5.42 8.52 -15.64
N PRO A 12 5.25 9.82 -15.93
CA PRO A 12 5.27 10.33 -17.29
C PRO A 12 6.54 9.93 -18.02
N GLY A 13 6.40 9.44 -19.24
CA GLY A 13 7.54 9.00 -20.08
C GLY A 13 8.02 7.56 -19.85
N THR A 14 7.39 6.81 -18.95
CA THR A 14 7.68 5.38 -18.78
C THR A 14 6.98 4.59 -19.89
N ILE A 15 7.77 3.88 -20.71
CA ILE A 15 7.26 2.94 -21.73
C ILE A 15 7.01 1.60 -21.04
N GLY A 16 5.82 1.02 -21.20
CA GLY A 16 5.49 -0.30 -20.64
C GLY A 16 4.26 -0.89 -21.28
N GLY A 17 4.05 -2.19 -21.06
CA GLY A 17 2.96 -2.96 -21.67
C GLY A 17 1.55 -2.48 -21.32
N GLU A 18 1.40 -1.64 -20.30
CA GLU A 18 0.11 -1.08 -19.89
C GLU A 18 -0.52 -0.14 -20.92
N ASP A 19 0.26 0.38 -21.89
CA ASP A 19 -0.28 1.13 -23.01
C ASP A 19 -1.02 0.22 -24.00
N VAL A 20 -0.80 -1.10 -23.92
CA VAL A 20 -1.40 -2.13 -24.78
C VAL A 20 -2.36 -3.02 -23.97
N PHE A 21 -2.03 -3.33 -22.72
CA PHE A 21 -2.82 -4.20 -21.85
C PHE A 21 -2.90 -3.60 -20.44
N LEU A 22 -4.12 -3.37 -19.96
CA LEU A 22 -4.40 -3.03 -18.58
C LEU A 22 -4.80 -4.31 -17.83
N TYR A 23 -3.96 -4.75 -16.91
CA TYR A 23 -4.28 -5.88 -16.05
C TYR A 23 -5.03 -5.43 -14.80
N GLU A 24 -5.95 -6.26 -14.32
CA GLU A 24 -6.56 -6.07 -13.00
C GLU A 24 -5.46 -6.02 -11.91
N PRO A 25 -5.62 -5.20 -10.86
CA PRO A 25 -4.66 -5.10 -9.77
C PRO A 25 -4.76 -6.30 -8.82
N LEU A 26 -4.59 -7.50 -9.34
CA LEU A 26 -4.86 -8.78 -8.67
C LEU A 26 -4.18 -8.89 -7.31
N ALA A 27 -2.95 -8.40 -7.17
CA ALA A 27 -2.23 -8.40 -5.90
C ALA A 27 -2.97 -7.59 -4.81
N LEU A 28 -3.52 -6.42 -5.18
CA LEU A 28 -4.33 -5.60 -4.26
C LEU A 28 -5.69 -6.24 -3.99
N GLU A 29 -6.27 -6.93 -4.96
CA GLU A 29 -7.54 -7.65 -4.77
C GLU A 29 -7.39 -8.79 -3.75
N TYR A 30 -6.27 -9.54 -3.79
CA TYR A 30 -5.97 -10.54 -2.76
C TYR A 30 -5.78 -9.93 -1.38
N VAL A 31 -5.05 -8.81 -1.29
CA VAL A 31 -4.89 -8.07 -0.03
C VAL A 31 -6.24 -7.57 0.47
N ALA A 32 -7.07 -6.99 -0.41
CA ALA A 32 -8.42 -6.54 -0.09
C ALA A 32 -9.29 -7.69 0.44
N ALA A 33 -9.28 -8.84 -0.24
CA ALA A 33 -10.03 -10.03 0.19
C ALA A 33 -9.62 -10.51 1.59
N GLY A 34 -8.35 -10.34 1.96
CA GLY A 34 -7.83 -10.70 3.28
C GLY A 34 -8.39 -9.87 4.44
N VAL A 35 -9.00 -8.70 4.17
CA VAL A 35 -9.49 -7.76 5.19
C VAL A 35 -10.93 -7.30 4.98
N SER A 36 -11.55 -7.54 3.83
CA SER A 36 -12.87 -7.02 3.46
C SER A 36 -14.04 -7.63 4.24
N ALA A 37 -13.84 -8.74 4.95
CA ALA A 37 -14.90 -9.35 5.77
C ALA A 37 -15.33 -8.43 6.94
N ASP A 38 -14.38 -7.66 7.49
CA ASP A 38 -14.57 -6.88 8.71
C ASP A 38 -14.35 -5.37 8.51
N HIS A 39 -13.93 -4.95 7.32
CA HIS A 39 -13.55 -3.57 7.02
C HIS A 39 -14.08 -3.08 5.68
N ASP A 40 -14.31 -1.76 5.58
CA ASP A 40 -14.62 -1.11 4.29
C ASP A 40 -13.34 -0.95 3.48
N VAL A 41 -13.25 -1.59 2.33
CA VAL A 41 -12.06 -1.55 1.47
C VAL A 41 -12.38 -0.90 0.13
N LEU A 42 -11.56 0.07 -0.26
CA LEU A 42 -11.60 0.70 -1.57
C LEU A 42 -10.27 0.47 -2.28
N ILE A 43 -10.32 -0.06 -3.50
CA ILE A 43 -9.15 -0.09 -4.40
C ILE A 43 -9.25 1.12 -5.33
N PHE A 44 -8.24 1.98 -5.28
CA PHE A 44 -8.09 3.15 -6.15
C PHE A 44 -7.00 2.89 -7.18
N ASP A 45 -7.41 2.54 -8.38
CA ASP A 45 -6.51 2.29 -9.50
C ASP A 45 -6.31 3.57 -10.30
N GLN A 46 -5.20 4.26 -10.07
CA GLN A 46 -4.85 5.51 -10.75
C GLN A 46 -4.55 5.35 -12.25
N ARG A 47 -4.43 4.14 -12.74
CA ARG A 47 -4.26 3.87 -14.18
C ARG A 47 -5.56 4.14 -14.95
N ILE A 48 -6.71 3.94 -14.30
CA ILE A 48 -8.05 4.10 -14.87
C ILE A 48 -8.86 5.21 -14.23
N ASP A 49 -8.74 5.42 -12.93
CA ASP A 49 -9.44 6.48 -12.19
C ASP A 49 -8.55 7.72 -12.09
N ARG A 50 -8.91 8.77 -12.81
CA ARG A 50 -8.13 10.00 -12.94
C ARG A 50 -8.46 11.07 -11.90
N ARG A 51 -9.31 10.75 -10.93
CA ARG A 51 -9.60 11.70 -9.84
C ARG A 51 -8.33 12.05 -9.07
N PRO A 52 -8.18 13.28 -8.59
CA PRO A 52 -7.13 13.63 -7.64
C PRO A 52 -7.20 12.74 -6.39
N LEU A 53 -6.04 12.38 -5.82
CA LEU A 53 -5.99 11.60 -4.58
C LEU A 53 -6.74 12.32 -3.44
N SER A 54 -6.62 13.66 -3.37
CA SER A 54 -7.34 14.48 -2.39
C SER A 54 -8.86 14.27 -2.41
N ASP A 55 -9.45 14.09 -3.59
CA ASP A 55 -10.90 13.86 -3.72
C ASP A 55 -11.29 12.50 -3.16
N VAL A 56 -10.45 11.48 -3.41
CA VAL A 56 -10.65 10.13 -2.86
C VAL A 56 -10.51 10.14 -1.34
N LEU A 57 -9.46 10.81 -0.82
CA LEU A 57 -9.25 10.95 0.62
C LEU A 57 -10.41 11.68 1.30
N ASN A 58 -10.90 12.77 0.70
CA ASN A 58 -12.03 13.55 1.22
C ASN A 58 -13.36 12.78 1.18
N ALA A 59 -13.55 11.90 0.18
CA ALA A 59 -14.78 11.11 0.08
C ALA A 59 -14.75 9.88 0.98
N PHE A 60 -13.62 9.21 1.08
CA PHE A 60 -13.51 7.91 1.74
C PHE A 60 -13.05 7.99 3.20
N HIS A 61 -12.19 8.94 3.57
CA HIS A 61 -11.61 9.11 4.93
C HIS A 61 -10.95 7.82 5.44
N PRO A 62 -9.86 7.34 4.82
CA PRO A 62 -9.25 6.09 5.21
C PRO A 62 -8.51 6.18 6.55
N ASP A 63 -8.50 5.08 7.31
CA ASP A 63 -7.70 4.87 8.51
C ASP A 63 -6.32 4.27 8.18
N VAL A 64 -6.28 3.47 7.11
CA VAL A 64 -5.09 2.79 6.62
C VAL A 64 -5.01 2.98 5.11
N VAL A 65 -3.82 3.29 4.60
CA VAL A 65 -3.55 3.35 3.15
C VAL A 65 -2.40 2.39 2.81
N GLY A 66 -2.67 1.45 1.91
CA GLY A 66 -1.68 0.56 1.31
C GLY A 66 -1.40 0.93 -0.14
N ILE A 67 -0.13 0.98 -0.54
CA ILE A 67 0.27 1.22 -1.94
C ILE A 67 1.19 0.10 -2.39
N THR A 68 0.92 -0.47 -3.56
CA THR A 68 1.84 -1.40 -4.21
C THR A 68 2.89 -0.66 -5.02
N ALA A 69 4.12 -1.18 -5.07
CA ALA A 69 5.22 -0.53 -5.75
C ALA A 69 6.05 -1.48 -6.60
N TYR A 70 6.20 -1.13 -7.87
CA TYR A 70 7.27 -1.62 -8.75
C TYR A 70 8.40 -0.58 -8.79
N THR A 71 9.58 -0.97 -9.30
CA THR A 71 10.77 -0.10 -9.37
C THR A 71 10.49 1.25 -10.03
N VAL A 72 9.72 1.26 -11.11
CA VAL A 72 9.34 2.48 -11.84
C VAL A 72 8.42 3.41 -11.05
N HIS A 73 7.81 2.93 -9.97
CA HIS A 73 6.84 3.68 -9.16
C HIS A 73 7.44 4.31 -7.91
N VAL A 74 8.67 4.00 -7.51
CA VAL A 74 9.25 4.41 -6.20
C VAL A 74 9.03 5.89 -5.90
N ASN A 75 9.42 6.78 -6.82
CA ASN A 75 9.28 8.22 -6.61
C ASN A 75 7.81 8.68 -6.59
N ALA A 76 6.94 8.05 -7.40
CA ALA A 76 5.51 8.36 -7.39
C ALA A 76 4.86 7.92 -6.07
N VAL A 77 5.17 6.72 -5.61
CA VAL A 77 4.69 6.17 -4.35
C VAL A 77 5.10 7.02 -3.15
N ARG A 78 6.36 7.46 -3.10
CA ARG A 78 6.83 8.37 -2.02
C ARG A 78 6.06 9.68 -2.01
N ARG A 79 5.81 10.30 -3.17
CA ARG A 79 5.00 11.53 -3.27
C ARG A 79 3.55 11.32 -2.84
N LEU A 80 2.95 10.18 -3.18
CA LEU A 80 1.60 9.84 -2.73
C LEU A 80 1.53 9.73 -1.20
N PHE A 81 2.48 9.08 -0.56
CA PHE A 81 2.54 9.01 0.90
C PHE A 81 2.78 10.37 1.55
N ASP A 82 3.60 11.22 0.96
CA ASP A 82 3.79 12.60 1.45
C ASP A 82 2.47 13.39 1.37
N GLU A 83 1.69 13.22 0.31
CA GLU A 83 0.37 13.84 0.17
C GLU A 83 -0.62 13.30 1.22
N ILE A 84 -0.65 11.99 1.42
CA ILE A 84 -1.50 11.34 2.43
C ILE A 84 -1.19 11.84 3.84
N LYS A 85 0.09 11.90 4.21
CA LYS A 85 0.51 12.37 5.54
C LYS A 85 0.25 13.87 5.74
N ARG A 86 0.32 14.68 4.69
CA ARG A 86 -0.08 16.09 4.75
C ARG A 86 -1.59 16.24 4.92
N TRP A 87 -2.38 15.38 4.30
CA TRP A 87 -3.84 15.37 4.45
C TRP A 87 -4.24 14.93 5.87
N SER A 88 -3.64 13.85 6.38
CA SER A 88 -3.81 13.42 7.78
C SER A 88 -2.60 12.60 8.27
N PRO A 89 -1.85 13.11 9.27
CA PRO A 89 -0.70 12.39 9.81
C PRO A 89 -1.08 11.10 10.56
N ASN A 90 -2.35 10.94 10.93
CA ASN A 90 -2.83 9.79 11.71
C ASN A 90 -3.14 8.55 10.85
N ILE A 91 -3.17 8.69 9.53
CA ILE A 91 -3.35 7.54 8.64
C ILE A 91 -2.12 6.63 8.73
N LEU A 92 -2.37 5.35 8.94
CA LEU A 92 -1.31 4.35 8.84
C LEU A 92 -0.97 4.10 7.37
N THR A 93 0.29 4.31 6.99
CA THR A 93 0.78 4.18 5.63
C THR A 93 1.64 2.94 5.48
N VAL A 94 1.30 2.09 4.51
CA VAL A 94 1.93 0.80 4.27
C VAL A 94 2.31 0.66 2.81
N VAL A 95 3.57 0.38 2.51
CA VAL A 95 4.02 0.04 1.17
C VAL A 95 4.30 -1.45 1.05
N GLY A 96 3.92 -2.04 -0.06
CA GLY A 96 4.22 -3.42 -0.41
C GLY A 96 4.53 -3.56 -1.90
N GLY A 97 4.54 -4.79 -2.39
CA GLY A 97 4.78 -5.12 -3.79
C GLY A 97 6.21 -5.53 -4.09
N HIS A 98 6.49 -5.69 -5.39
CA HIS A 98 7.76 -6.27 -5.83
C HIS A 98 8.97 -5.46 -5.37
N HIS A 99 8.96 -4.14 -5.57
CA HIS A 99 10.12 -3.32 -5.20
C HIS A 99 10.33 -3.24 -3.69
N ALA A 100 9.26 -3.15 -2.90
CA ALA A 100 9.33 -3.18 -1.45
C ALA A 100 9.95 -4.49 -0.91
N THR A 101 9.80 -5.59 -1.67
CA THR A 101 10.40 -6.88 -1.32
C THR A 101 11.90 -6.92 -1.59
N VAL A 102 12.35 -6.37 -2.71
CA VAL A 102 13.76 -6.47 -3.15
C VAL A 102 14.65 -5.32 -2.67
N ALA A 103 14.07 -4.14 -2.41
CA ALA A 103 14.78 -2.94 -1.96
C ALA A 103 13.94 -2.14 -0.96
N PRO A 104 13.62 -2.70 0.23
CA PRO A 104 12.79 -2.03 1.23
C PRO A 104 13.37 -0.71 1.72
N GLU A 105 14.69 -0.55 1.69
CA GLU A 105 15.41 0.67 2.08
C GLU A 105 15.05 1.90 1.23
N ASP A 106 14.61 1.70 -0.02
CA ASP A 106 14.16 2.79 -0.88
C ASP A 106 12.88 3.45 -0.37
N PHE A 107 12.18 2.80 0.54
CA PHE A 107 10.98 3.33 1.19
C PHE A 107 11.22 3.87 2.60
N ALA A 108 12.48 4.01 3.02
CA ALA A 108 12.82 4.70 4.27
C ALA A 108 12.44 6.18 4.17
N SER A 109 11.30 6.55 4.75
CA SER A 109 10.72 7.89 4.70
C SER A 109 9.81 8.11 5.92
N PRO A 110 9.77 9.34 6.50
CA PRO A 110 8.86 9.65 7.60
C PRO A 110 7.37 9.58 7.19
N SER A 111 7.06 9.56 5.90
CA SER A 111 5.70 9.43 5.38
C SER A 111 5.27 7.98 5.16
N ILE A 112 6.14 7.00 5.40
CA ILE A 112 5.87 5.57 5.23
C ILE A 112 6.11 4.88 6.56
N ASP A 113 5.02 4.42 7.19
CA ASP A 113 5.09 3.81 8.52
C ASP A 113 5.60 2.37 8.47
N LEU A 114 5.17 1.59 7.47
CA LEU A 114 5.51 0.17 7.36
C LEU A 114 5.82 -0.24 5.92
N VAL A 115 6.81 -1.11 5.77
CA VAL A 115 7.21 -1.73 4.50
C VAL A 115 6.96 -3.22 4.60
N VAL A 116 6.14 -3.77 3.69
CA VAL A 116 5.79 -5.19 3.63
C VAL A 116 6.58 -5.87 2.51
N GLN A 117 7.28 -6.94 2.84
CA GLN A 117 8.09 -7.76 1.95
C GLN A 117 7.41 -9.12 1.72
N GLY A 118 7.57 -9.68 0.52
CA GLY A 118 7.03 -10.99 0.16
C GLY A 118 5.51 -11.00 0.02
N GLU A 119 4.87 -12.05 0.51
CA GLU A 119 3.42 -12.23 0.46
C GLU A 119 2.70 -11.28 1.42
N GLY A 120 2.04 -10.26 0.83
CA GLY A 120 1.46 -9.16 1.60
C GLY A 120 0.17 -9.48 2.35
N VAL A 121 -0.60 -10.50 1.94
CA VAL A 121 -1.96 -10.75 2.45
C VAL A 121 -1.99 -10.96 3.96
N PHE A 122 -1.15 -11.86 4.47
CA PHE A 122 -1.11 -12.19 5.90
C PHE A 122 -0.50 -11.06 6.73
N ALA A 123 0.60 -10.45 6.24
CA ALA A 123 1.24 -9.32 6.90
C ALA A 123 0.28 -8.13 7.00
N PHE A 124 -0.39 -7.77 5.91
CA PHE A 124 -1.33 -6.65 5.88
C PHE A 124 -2.55 -6.89 6.77
N ARG A 125 -3.11 -8.10 6.77
CA ARG A 125 -4.20 -8.46 7.68
C ARG A 125 -3.81 -8.31 9.14
N GLU A 126 -2.60 -8.74 9.51
CA GLU A 126 -2.10 -8.60 10.87
C GLU A 126 -1.82 -7.14 11.24
N ILE A 127 -1.32 -6.33 10.31
CA ILE A 127 -1.15 -4.88 10.48
C ILE A 127 -2.50 -4.23 10.78
N VAL A 128 -3.52 -4.50 9.97
CA VAL A 128 -4.88 -3.95 10.13
C VAL A 128 -5.48 -4.37 11.48
N ARG A 129 -5.35 -5.64 11.85
CA ARG A 129 -5.82 -6.16 13.15
C ARG A 129 -5.16 -5.43 14.33
N ARG A 130 -3.84 -5.25 14.27
CA ARG A 130 -3.11 -4.54 15.34
C ARG A 130 -3.45 -3.06 15.39
N ARG A 131 -3.60 -2.42 14.23
CA ARG A 131 -4.04 -1.02 14.16
C ARG A 131 -5.40 -0.83 14.85
N GLU A 132 -6.36 -1.72 14.59
CA GLU A 132 -7.68 -1.68 15.20
C GLU A 132 -7.64 -1.83 16.73
N LYS A 133 -6.72 -2.67 17.24
CA LYS A 133 -6.53 -2.91 18.67
C LYS A 133 -5.60 -1.92 19.38
N GLY A 134 -4.98 -1.01 18.64
CA GLY A 134 -3.98 -0.10 19.21
C GLY A 134 -2.68 -0.81 19.63
N GLU A 135 -2.39 -1.96 19.05
CA GLU A 135 -1.17 -2.75 19.32
C GLU A 135 0.02 -2.23 18.45
N GLY A 136 1.24 -2.45 18.92
CA GLY A 136 2.46 -2.17 18.14
C GLY A 136 2.67 -3.15 17.00
N PHE A 137 3.49 -2.78 16.02
CA PHE A 137 3.72 -3.56 14.80
C PHE A 137 4.99 -4.43 14.84
N ALA A 138 5.75 -4.42 15.92
CA ALA A 138 6.94 -5.24 16.07
C ALA A 138 6.61 -6.74 16.02
N GLY A 139 7.46 -7.54 15.39
CA GLY A 139 7.32 -8.98 15.27
C GLY A 139 6.27 -9.45 14.26
N ILE A 140 5.79 -8.58 13.35
CA ILE A 140 4.93 -9.01 12.25
C ILE A 140 5.80 -9.61 11.14
N ALA A 141 5.61 -10.88 10.86
CA ALA A 141 6.29 -11.55 9.76
C ALA A 141 6.01 -10.85 8.42
N GLY A 142 7.07 -10.58 7.65
CA GLY A 142 6.99 -9.89 6.37
C GLY A 142 7.02 -8.37 6.46
N VAL A 143 7.12 -7.78 7.65
CA VAL A 143 7.38 -6.35 7.81
C VAL A 143 8.89 -6.11 7.84
N ALA A 144 9.40 -5.14 7.05
CA ALA A 144 10.83 -4.84 6.99
C ALA A 144 11.38 -4.43 8.36
N GLY A 145 12.58 -4.93 8.67
CA GLY A 145 13.19 -4.78 10.00
C GLY A 145 12.96 -5.99 10.91
N GLU A 146 12.05 -6.89 10.55
CA GLU A 146 11.84 -8.18 11.20
C GLU A 146 12.34 -9.31 10.27
N PRO A 147 12.86 -10.43 10.81
CA PRO A 147 13.27 -11.55 9.97
C PRO A 147 12.07 -12.09 9.19
N PRO A 148 12.26 -12.49 7.92
CA PRO A 148 11.19 -13.11 7.16
C PRO A 148 10.69 -14.35 7.91
N ALA A 149 9.37 -14.54 7.94
CA ALA A 149 8.82 -15.79 8.47
C ALA A 149 9.39 -16.94 7.64
N MET A 150 10.11 -17.84 8.28
CA MET A 150 10.47 -19.10 7.66
C MET A 150 9.18 -19.85 7.44
N LEU A 151 8.88 -20.12 6.19
CA LEU A 151 7.82 -21.07 5.84
C LEU A 151 8.36 -22.46 6.21
N ASP A 152 7.79 -23.07 7.24
CA ASP A 152 7.97 -24.47 7.56
C ASP A 152 7.24 -25.35 6.53
#